data_a18e0f1f77101c6ed645e4e6f1aab05d
#
_entry.id   a18e0f1f77101c6ed645e4e6f1aab05d
#
_cell.length_a   1.000
_cell.length_b   1.000
_cell.length_c   1.000
_cell.angle_alpha   90.00
_cell.angle_beta   90.00
_cell.angle_gamma   90.00
#
_symmetry.space_group_name_H-M   'P 1'
#
loop_
_entity.id
_entity.type
_entity.pdbx_description
1 polymer ?
#
loop_
_entity_poly.entity_id
_entity_poly.type
_entity_poly.pdbx_seq_one_letter_code
_entity_poly.pdbx_strand_id
1 'polypeptide(L)'
;MNDHPLKVEHHKIASDGGSIACKDYEDRYFQDNGFNESKEVYIDGNNLEERWESFSGSCFTIGELGFGLGLNFLTMMNCWLKKERSFNLDYIGIDKKILERKNLVLLEEAFPNLKKEIKILKECDSVGHNGFECISIPNLKIRLILVTEDVQKAINDICISNVDAWFLDGFDPKKNPEMWTEDILKAVYDLSSCDSSFSSFTSVGRIRRALLENGFEVSKVSGFGTKRHRIIGKKFIENKKSNEIKKIAILGAGLSGTNLAFNLANSNIEVDIYDALDDLKKGSS
;
A
#
# COMPACT_ATOMS: atom_id res chain seq x y z
N MET A 1 -4.07 -3.76 -33.87
CA MET A 1 -3.86 -3.87 -32.41
C MET A 1 -5.16 -3.47 -31.75
N ASN A 2 -5.90 -4.43 -31.18
CA ASN A 2 -7.16 -4.13 -30.52
C ASN A 2 -6.85 -3.64 -29.11
N ASP A 3 -6.80 -2.34 -28.91
CA ASP A 3 -6.81 -1.71 -27.59
C ASP A 3 -8.22 -1.85 -27.00
N HIS A 4 -8.54 -3.02 -26.47
CA HIS A 4 -9.64 -3.11 -25.52
C HIS A 4 -9.11 -2.57 -24.19
N PRO A 5 -9.70 -1.48 -23.65
CA PRO A 5 -9.37 -1.02 -22.33
C PRO A 5 -9.58 -2.20 -21.36
N LEU A 6 -8.56 -2.52 -20.57
CA LEU A 6 -8.67 -3.53 -19.51
C LEU A 6 -9.89 -3.15 -18.66
N LYS A 7 -10.90 -4.01 -18.64
CA LYS A 7 -12.05 -3.83 -17.75
C LYS A 7 -11.53 -4.03 -16.33
N VAL A 8 -11.47 -2.94 -15.57
CA VAL A 8 -11.26 -3.02 -14.12
C VAL A 8 -12.43 -3.81 -13.54
N GLU A 9 -12.12 -4.98 -12.98
CA GLU A 9 -13.12 -5.78 -12.30
C GLU A 9 -13.34 -5.24 -10.88
N HIS A 10 -14.60 -5.18 -10.47
CA HIS A 10 -14.98 -4.72 -9.14
C HIS A 10 -15.50 -5.87 -8.29
N HIS A 11 -15.29 -5.76 -6.98
CA HIS A 11 -15.79 -6.74 -6.03
C HIS A 11 -17.33 -6.85 -6.06
N LYS A 12 -17.82 -8.07 -6.16
CA LYS A 12 -19.25 -8.36 -5.95
C LYS A 12 -19.53 -8.45 -4.45
N ILE A 13 -20.10 -7.38 -3.93
CA ILE A 13 -20.35 -7.22 -2.50
C ILE A 13 -21.75 -7.73 -2.15
N ALA A 14 -21.88 -8.44 -1.02
CA ALA A 14 -23.12 -8.68 -0.33
C ALA A 14 -23.05 -8.00 1.04
N SER A 15 -24.02 -7.15 1.35
CA SER A 15 -24.19 -6.60 2.70
C SER A 15 -25.37 -7.29 3.36
N ASP A 16 -25.17 -7.84 4.55
CA ASP A 16 -26.21 -8.41 5.39
C ASP A 16 -25.98 -7.92 6.82
N GLY A 17 -26.84 -7.00 7.26
CA GLY A 17 -26.93 -6.55 8.66
C GLY A 17 -25.64 -6.02 9.30
N GLY A 18 -24.70 -5.44 8.51
CA GLY A 18 -23.45 -4.86 9.01
C GLY A 18 -22.18 -5.63 8.64
N SER A 19 -22.28 -6.82 8.07
CA SER A 19 -21.12 -7.52 7.51
C SER A 19 -21.07 -7.37 5.99
N ILE A 20 -19.88 -7.04 5.46
CA ILE A 20 -19.63 -6.97 4.02
C ILE A 20 -18.80 -8.19 3.62
N ALA A 21 -19.35 -8.98 2.69
CA ALA A 21 -18.72 -10.21 2.22
C ALA A 21 -18.42 -10.14 0.72
N CYS A 22 -17.35 -10.80 0.30
CA CYS A 22 -17.05 -11.06 -1.09
C CYS A 22 -17.79 -12.31 -1.55
N LYS A 23 -18.62 -12.19 -2.60
CA LYS A 23 -19.32 -13.32 -3.18
C LYS A 23 -18.40 -14.28 -3.96
N ASP A 24 -17.31 -13.73 -4.50
CA ASP A 24 -16.41 -14.52 -5.36
C ASP A 24 -15.54 -15.50 -4.57
N TYR A 25 -15.22 -15.17 -3.31
CA TYR A 25 -14.38 -16.01 -2.43
C TYR A 25 -15.15 -16.62 -1.26
N GLU A 26 -16.46 -16.35 -1.13
CA GLU A 26 -17.30 -16.79 -0.01
C GLU A 26 -16.67 -16.47 1.35
N ASP A 27 -16.03 -15.30 1.44
CA ASP A 27 -15.34 -14.82 2.63
C ASP A 27 -15.75 -13.40 2.99
N ARG A 28 -15.53 -13.01 4.24
CA ARG A 28 -15.86 -11.68 4.73
C ARG A 28 -14.65 -10.77 4.61
N TYR A 29 -14.87 -9.52 4.20
CA TYR A 29 -13.82 -8.51 4.22
C TYR A 29 -13.43 -8.14 5.64
N PHE A 30 -14.39 -8.13 6.57
CA PHE A 30 -14.17 -7.87 7.99
C PHE A 30 -15.31 -8.43 8.85
N GLN A 31 -15.04 -8.60 10.13
CA GLN A 31 -16.01 -8.94 11.16
C GLN A 31 -16.56 -7.67 11.82
N ASP A 32 -17.53 -7.81 12.74
CA ASP A 32 -18.21 -6.70 13.42
C ASP A 32 -17.27 -5.67 14.08
N ASN A 33 -16.02 -6.04 14.34
CA ASN A 33 -14.99 -5.19 14.95
C ASN A 33 -13.81 -4.90 14.01
N GLY A 34 -14.05 -4.82 12.70
CA GLY A 34 -13.02 -4.71 11.67
C GLY A 34 -12.03 -3.56 11.85
N PHE A 35 -12.49 -2.38 12.33
CA PHE A 35 -11.59 -1.27 12.65
C PHE A 35 -10.56 -1.64 13.72
N ASN A 36 -10.98 -2.25 14.82
CA ASN A 36 -10.05 -2.65 15.89
C ASN A 36 -9.16 -3.81 15.45
N GLU A 37 -9.69 -4.77 14.64
CA GLU A 37 -8.88 -5.83 14.03
C GLU A 37 -7.79 -5.22 13.14
N SER A 38 -8.15 -4.32 12.22
CA SER A 38 -7.22 -3.62 11.35
C SER A 38 -6.16 -2.87 12.15
N LYS A 39 -6.57 -2.13 13.19
CA LYS A 39 -5.65 -1.39 14.05
C LYS A 39 -4.68 -2.31 14.77
N GLU A 40 -5.17 -3.32 15.48
CA GLU A 40 -4.32 -4.22 16.27
C GLU A 40 -3.43 -5.09 15.39
N VAL A 41 -4.00 -5.63 14.31
CA VAL A 41 -3.22 -6.54 13.45
C VAL A 41 -2.19 -5.78 12.66
N TYR A 42 -2.53 -4.68 12.00
CA TYR A 42 -1.66 -4.06 11.00
C TYR A 42 -0.94 -2.82 11.50
N ILE A 43 -1.60 -1.94 12.23
CA ILE A 43 -0.98 -0.70 12.74
C ILE A 43 -0.07 -1.03 13.93
N ASP A 44 -0.63 -1.63 14.96
CA ASP A 44 0.10 -2.00 16.17
C ASP A 44 1.07 -3.17 15.90
N GLY A 45 0.68 -4.12 15.04
CA GLY A 45 1.53 -5.24 14.63
C GLY A 45 2.80 -4.83 13.90
N ASN A 46 2.80 -3.72 13.19
CA ASN A 46 3.97 -3.10 12.57
C ASN A 46 4.61 -1.99 13.42
N ASN A 47 4.05 -1.71 14.60
CA ASN A 47 4.48 -0.64 15.49
C ASN A 47 4.56 0.74 14.79
N LEU A 48 3.58 1.04 13.92
CA LEU A 48 3.68 2.18 13.01
C LEU A 48 3.72 3.52 13.75
N GLU A 49 2.89 3.73 14.78
CA GLU A 49 2.81 5.03 15.46
C GLU A 49 4.16 5.41 16.09
N GLU A 50 4.89 4.45 16.71
CA GLU A 50 6.23 4.67 17.28
C GLU A 50 7.29 4.83 16.17
N ARG A 51 7.23 3.99 15.12
CA ARG A 51 8.17 4.08 13.99
C ARG A 51 8.07 5.43 13.28
N TRP A 52 6.86 5.96 13.12
CA TRP A 52 6.67 7.28 12.53
C TRP A 52 7.23 8.42 13.41
N GLU A 53 7.29 8.24 14.73
CA GLU A 53 7.89 9.25 15.62
C GLU A 53 9.41 9.32 15.48
N SER A 54 10.04 8.20 15.19
CA SER A 54 11.50 8.09 15.03
C SER A 54 11.97 8.15 13.57
N PHE A 55 11.04 8.23 12.60
CA PHE A 55 11.40 8.19 11.18
C PHE A 55 12.08 9.47 10.71
N SER A 56 13.26 9.34 10.10
CA SER A 56 14.08 10.45 9.60
C SER A 56 14.18 10.52 8.07
N GLY A 57 13.51 9.58 7.35
CA GLY A 57 13.46 9.59 5.90
C GLY A 57 12.51 10.64 5.33
N SER A 58 12.50 10.77 4.01
CA SER A 58 11.61 11.69 3.29
C SER A 58 10.23 11.09 2.98
N CYS A 59 10.13 9.77 2.87
CA CYS A 59 8.91 9.05 2.57
C CYS A 59 8.89 7.69 3.27
N PHE A 60 7.82 7.39 3.99
CA PHE A 60 7.55 6.08 4.58
C PHE A 60 6.61 5.31 3.67
N THR A 61 6.96 4.09 3.31
CA THR A 61 6.19 3.29 2.36
C THR A 61 5.53 2.09 3.05
N ILE A 62 4.22 1.97 2.88
CA ILE A 62 3.44 0.81 3.31
C ILE A 62 2.99 0.04 2.07
N GLY A 63 3.22 -1.27 2.05
CA GLY A 63 2.69 -2.19 1.05
C GLY A 63 1.58 -3.07 1.64
N GLU A 64 0.49 -3.26 0.93
CA GLU A 64 -0.59 -4.15 1.32
C GLU A 64 -0.90 -5.14 0.21
N LEU A 65 -0.90 -6.42 0.55
CA LEU A 65 -1.44 -7.48 -0.29
C LEU A 65 -2.88 -7.75 0.14
N GLY A 66 -3.83 -7.66 -0.81
CA GLY A 66 -5.26 -7.80 -0.52
C GLY A 66 -5.88 -6.51 0.01
N PHE A 67 -5.83 -5.44 -0.78
CA PHE A 67 -6.39 -4.12 -0.42
C PHE A 67 -7.90 -4.17 -0.13
N GLY A 68 -8.64 -5.04 -0.81
CA GLY A 68 -10.06 -5.26 -0.61
C GLY A 68 -10.88 -3.99 -0.71
N LEU A 69 -11.53 -3.62 0.38
CA LEU A 69 -12.37 -2.42 0.47
C LEU A 69 -11.61 -1.20 1.02
N GLY A 70 -10.32 -1.33 1.33
CA GLY A 70 -9.47 -0.25 1.83
C GLY A 70 -9.63 0.06 3.32
N LEU A 71 -10.17 -0.86 4.12
CA LEU A 71 -10.35 -0.64 5.56
C LEU A 71 -9.02 -0.39 6.28
N ASN A 72 -7.97 -1.15 5.93
CA ASN A 72 -6.64 -0.98 6.53
C ASN A 72 -6.03 0.39 6.19
N PHE A 73 -6.20 0.85 4.94
CA PHE A 73 -5.80 2.20 4.54
C PHE A 73 -6.54 3.28 5.34
N LEU A 74 -7.87 3.17 5.49
CA LEU A 74 -8.67 4.13 6.24
C LEU A 74 -8.31 4.12 7.73
N THR A 75 -8.04 2.95 8.31
CA THR A 75 -7.57 2.80 9.69
C THR A 75 -6.18 3.42 9.88
N MET A 76 -5.28 3.19 8.94
CA MET A 76 -3.96 3.82 8.90
C MET A 76 -4.09 5.35 8.84
N MET A 77 -4.94 5.86 7.95
CA MET A 77 -5.21 7.29 7.80
C MET A 77 -5.74 7.91 9.10
N ASN A 78 -6.64 7.22 9.82
CA ASN A 78 -7.14 7.64 11.13
C ASN A 78 -6.01 7.78 12.16
N CYS A 79 -5.04 6.85 12.17
CA CYS A 79 -3.88 6.93 13.04
C CYS A 79 -2.90 8.02 12.59
N TRP A 80 -2.72 8.20 11.28
CA TRP A 80 -1.85 9.22 10.71
C TRP A 80 -2.30 10.64 11.04
N LEU A 81 -3.61 10.89 11.02
CA LEU A 81 -4.21 12.20 11.29
C LEU A 81 -4.10 12.68 12.73
N LYS A 82 -3.67 11.85 13.67
CA LYS A 82 -3.53 12.22 15.08
C LYS A 82 -2.38 13.20 15.33
N LYS A 83 -1.35 13.21 14.48
CA LYS A 83 -0.16 14.06 14.60
C LYS A 83 0.30 14.51 13.21
N GLU A 84 0.80 15.72 13.11
CA GLU A 84 1.50 16.19 11.91
C GLU A 84 2.83 15.43 11.72
N ARG A 85 3.18 15.20 10.45
CA ARG A 85 4.40 14.52 10.06
C ARG A 85 5.23 15.40 9.13
N SER A 86 6.57 15.32 9.24
CA SER A 86 7.50 16.06 8.38
C SER A 86 7.74 15.38 7.04
N PHE A 87 7.47 14.08 6.91
CA PHE A 87 7.71 13.22 5.76
C PHE A 87 6.40 12.82 5.06
N ASN A 88 6.54 12.27 3.86
CA ASN A 88 5.41 11.75 3.08
C ASN A 88 5.13 10.28 3.43
N LEU A 89 3.91 9.84 3.14
CA LEU A 89 3.51 8.46 3.25
C LEU A 89 2.98 7.97 1.91
N ASP A 90 3.61 6.92 1.38
CA ASP A 90 3.12 6.17 0.24
C ASP A 90 2.44 4.89 0.74
N TYR A 91 1.19 4.68 0.33
CA TYR A 91 0.46 3.46 0.61
C TYR A 91 0.15 2.75 -0.70
N ILE A 92 0.66 1.54 -0.86
CA ILE A 92 0.54 0.75 -2.08
C ILE A 92 -0.35 -0.44 -1.79
N GLY A 93 -1.57 -0.40 -2.31
CA GLY A 93 -2.53 -1.49 -2.19
C GLY A 93 -2.58 -2.32 -3.47
N ILE A 94 -2.40 -3.62 -3.35
CA ILE A 94 -2.46 -4.57 -4.47
C ILE A 94 -3.67 -5.48 -4.28
N ASP A 95 -4.55 -5.53 -5.29
CA ASP A 95 -5.69 -6.45 -5.30
C ASP A 95 -6.14 -6.72 -6.75
N LYS A 96 -6.69 -7.90 -7.02
CA LYS A 96 -7.32 -8.21 -8.32
C LYS A 96 -8.52 -7.31 -8.64
N LYS A 97 -9.19 -6.85 -7.60
CA LYS A 97 -10.43 -6.08 -7.70
C LYS A 97 -10.38 -4.97 -6.67
N ILE A 98 -10.75 -3.77 -7.07
CA ILE A 98 -10.84 -2.62 -6.18
C ILE A 98 -12.28 -2.29 -5.86
N LEU A 99 -12.47 -1.59 -4.74
CA LEU A 99 -13.76 -1.02 -4.39
C LEU A 99 -14.09 0.14 -5.33
N GLU A 100 -15.25 0.09 -5.98
CA GLU A 100 -15.75 1.28 -6.67
C GLU A 100 -16.03 2.40 -5.66
N ARG A 101 -15.62 3.62 -5.98
CA ARG A 101 -15.83 4.80 -5.10
C ARG A 101 -17.27 4.98 -4.64
N LYS A 102 -18.24 4.64 -5.49
CA LYS A 102 -19.67 4.69 -5.11
C LYS A 102 -20.01 3.79 -3.91
N ASN A 103 -19.22 2.73 -3.69
CA ASN A 103 -19.41 1.76 -2.62
C ASN A 103 -18.74 2.18 -1.28
N LEU A 104 -18.00 3.31 -1.26
CA LEU A 104 -17.47 3.88 -0.01
C LEU A 104 -18.58 4.23 0.99
N VAL A 105 -19.81 4.42 0.53
CA VAL A 105 -20.98 4.60 1.41
C VAL A 105 -21.19 3.39 2.34
N LEU A 106 -20.91 2.17 1.87
CA LEU A 106 -21.04 0.95 2.67
C LEU A 106 -20.05 0.93 3.85
N LEU A 107 -18.82 1.43 3.61
CA LEU A 107 -17.84 1.58 4.68
C LEU A 107 -18.22 2.68 5.66
N GLU A 108 -18.84 3.76 5.19
CA GLU A 108 -19.32 4.86 6.03
C GLU A 108 -20.45 4.42 6.98
N GLU A 109 -21.33 3.54 6.51
CA GLU A 109 -22.38 2.92 7.31
C GLU A 109 -21.83 1.92 8.32
N ALA A 110 -20.89 1.06 7.89
CA ALA A 110 -20.28 0.04 8.74
C ALA A 110 -19.30 0.63 9.77
N PHE A 111 -18.60 1.72 9.44
CA PHE A 111 -17.57 2.35 10.28
C PHE A 111 -17.81 3.85 10.47
N PRO A 112 -18.79 4.23 11.31
CA PRO A 112 -19.09 5.65 11.55
C PRO A 112 -17.92 6.47 12.10
N ASN A 113 -16.96 5.81 12.76
CA ASN A 113 -15.73 6.40 13.28
C ASN A 113 -14.70 6.75 12.20
N LEU A 114 -14.86 6.26 10.97
CA LEU A 114 -14.00 6.55 9.80
C LEU A 114 -14.65 7.54 8.81
N LYS A 115 -15.76 8.17 9.15
CA LYS A 115 -16.47 9.11 8.25
C LYS A 115 -15.59 10.24 7.73
N LYS A 116 -14.67 10.74 8.56
CA LYS A 116 -13.75 11.82 8.18
C LYS A 116 -12.80 11.36 7.08
N GLU A 117 -12.19 10.21 7.27
CA GLU A 117 -11.23 9.61 6.35
C GLU A 117 -11.91 9.23 5.02
N ILE A 118 -13.09 8.64 5.10
CA ILE A 118 -13.90 8.28 3.93
C ILE A 118 -14.29 9.53 3.14
N LYS A 119 -14.70 10.60 3.82
CA LYS A 119 -15.05 11.87 3.18
C LYS A 119 -13.84 12.44 2.42
N ILE A 120 -12.66 12.47 3.04
CA ILE A 120 -11.43 12.93 2.39
C ILE A 120 -11.18 12.11 1.11
N LEU A 121 -11.25 10.77 1.21
CA LEU A 121 -11.02 9.89 0.06
C LEU A 121 -12.04 10.10 -1.07
N LYS A 122 -13.31 10.37 -0.73
CA LYS A 122 -14.37 10.69 -1.71
C LYS A 122 -14.10 11.99 -2.47
N GLU A 123 -13.51 12.97 -1.81
CA GLU A 123 -13.26 14.32 -2.36
C GLU A 123 -11.94 14.42 -3.15
N CYS A 124 -11.07 13.44 -3.06
CA CYS A 124 -9.79 13.43 -3.78
C CYS A 124 -9.96 13.05 -5.23
N ASP A 125 -9.26 13.75 -6.11
CA ASP A 125 -9.09 13.33 -7.50
C ASP A 125 -8.16 12.12 -7.60
N SER A 126 -8.41 11.27 -8.59
CA SER A 126 -7.52 10.18 -8.93
C SER A 126 -7.04 10.28 -10.36
N VAL A 127 -5.81 9.85 -10.56
CA VAL A 127 -5.23 9.66 -11.89
C VAL A 127 -4.90 8.20 -12.03
N GLY A 128 -5.52 7.54 -13.01
CA GLY A 128 -5.34 6.11 -13.21
C GLY A 128 -5.36 5.70 -14.68
N HIS A 129 -4.62 4.64 -14.99
CA HIS A 129 -4.60 4.03 -16.32
C HIS A 129 -4.19 2.56 -16.21
N ASN A 130 -4.91 1.67 -16.94
CA ASN A 130 -4.56 0.26 -17.08
C ASN A 130 -4.33 -0.49 -15.75
N GLY A 131 -5.28 -0.38 -14.81
CA GLY A 131 -5.19 -1.09 -13.53
C GLY A 131 -4.30 -0.42 -12.48
N PHE A 132 -3.78 0.77 -12.77
CA PHE A 132 -3.03 1.59 -11.84
C PHE A 132 -3.79 2.88 -11.53
N GLU A 133 -4.01 3.17 -10.26
CA GLU A 133 -4.66 4.40 -9.81
C GLU A 133 -3.82 5.07 -8.72
N CYS A 134 -3.61 6.37 -8.84
CA CYS A 134 -2.90 7.17 -7.86
C CYS A 134 -3.82 8.27 -7.33
N ILE A 135 -4.00 8.31 -6.02
CA ILE A 135 -4.79 9.31 -5.30
C ILE A 135 -3.84 10.07 -4.39
N SER A 136 -3.64 11.35 -4.69
CA SER A 136 -2.81 12.22 -3.84
C SER A 136 -3.67 13.00 -2.86
N ILE A 137 -3.25 13.05 -1.60
CA ILE A 137 -3.85 13.84 -0.53
C ILE A 137 -2.79 14.80 0.02
N PRO A 138 -2.45 15.89 -0.70
CA PRO A 138 -1.27 16.71 -0.43
C PRO A 138 -1.26 17.31 0.98
N ASN A 139 -2.40 17.79 1.46
CA ASN A 139 -2.54 18.39 2.79
C ASN A 139 -2.24 17.41 3.93
N LEU A 140 -2.29 16.11 3.66
CA LEU A 140 -1.97 15.05 4.61
C LEU A 140 -0.63 14.39 4.32
N LYS A 141 0.05 14.77 3.23
CA LYS A 141 1.28 14.16 2.74
C LYS A 141 1.11 12.65 2.50
N ILE A 142 -0.07 12.22 2.07
CA ILE A 142 -0.40 10.83 1.75
C ILE A 142 -0.56 10.68 0.23
N ARG A 143 -0.02 9.60 -0.31
CA ARG A 143 -0.28 9.10 -1.64
C ARG A 143 -0.75 7.66 -1.56
N LEU A 144 -1.97 7.40 -2.02
CA LEU A 144 -2.51 6.06 -2.18
C LEU A 144 -2.29 5.60 -3.62
N ILE A 145 -1.62 4.50 -3.79
CA ILE A 145 -1.32 3.86 -5.06
C ILE A 145 -2.04 2.52 -5.09
N LEU A 146 -3.02 2.38 -5.98
CA LEU A 146 -3.77 1.14 -6.15
C LEU A 146 -3.30 0.41 -7.41
N VAL A 147 -2.97 -0.84 -7.27
CA VAL A 147 -2.60 -1.73 -8.36
C VAL A 147 -3.65 -2.82 -8.48
N THR A 148 -4.49 -2.69 -9.53
CA THR A 148 -5.57 -3.64 -9.79
C THR A 148 -5.09 -4.72 -10.73
N GLU A 149 -4.44 -5.73 -10.18
CA GLU A 149 -3.88 -6.86 -10.90
C GLU A 149 -3.77 -8.09 -9.98
N ASP A 150 -3.56 -9.26 -10.56
CA ASP A 150 -3.13 -10.44 -9.81
C ASP A 150 -1.85 -10.14 -9.01
N VAL A 151 -1.84 -10.51 -7.73
CA VAL A 151 -0.73 -10.19 -6.82
C VAL A 151 0.61 -10.70 -7.36
N GLN A 152 0.66 -11.93 -7.90
CA GLN A 152 1.90 -12.50 -8.40
C GLN A 152 2.44 -11.73 -9.60
N LYS A 153 1.56 -11.25 -10.47
CA LYS A 153 1.95 -10.43 -11.62
C LYS A 153 2.33 -9.03 -11.17
N ALA A 154 1.48 -8.39 -10.37
CA ALA A 154 1.72 -7.06 -9.85
C ALA A 154 3.07 -6.95 -9.13
N ILE A 155 3.38 -7.87 -8.21
CA ILE A 155 4.58 -7.79 -7.37
C ILE A 155 5.88 -7.98 -8.16
N ASN A 156 5.82 -8.66 -9.31
CA ASN A 156 6.96 -8.81 -10.21
C ASN A 156 7.15 -7.59 -11.14
N ASP A 157 6.06 -6.91 -11.48
CA ASP A 157 6.06 -5.78 -12.42
C ASP A 157 6.25 -4.44 -11.70
N ILE A 158 6.02 -4.39 -10.38
CA ILE A 158 6.21 -3.19 -9.57
C ILE A 158 7.69 -2.91 -9.37
N CYS A 159 8.19 -1.85 -9.97
CA CYS A 159 9.54 -1.32 -9.70
C CYS A 159 9.58 -0.53 -8.38
N ILE A 160 9.01 -1.08 -7.30
CA ILE A 160 9.05 -0.48 -5.97
C ILE A 160 10.13 -1.21 -5.19
N SER A 161 10.98 -0.44 -4.54
CA SER A 161 11.91 -0.94 -3.53
C SER A 161 11.75 -0.10 -2.28
N ASN A 162 12.16 -0.64 -1.15
CA ASN A 162 12.14 0.05 0.14
C ASN A 162 10.75 0.21 0.77
N VAL A 163 9.94 -0.85 0.75
CA VAL A 163 8.72 -0.89 1.56
C VAL A 163 9.08 -1.04 3.03
N ASP A 164 8.65 -0.09 3.86
CA ASP A 164 8.99 -0.03 5.28
C ASP A 164 8.08 -0.89 6.15
N ALA A 165 6.83 -1.07 5.74
CA ALA A 165 5.89 -1.93 6.44
C ALA A 165 4.98 -2.68 5.48
N TRP A 166 4.80 -3.98 5.71
CA TRP A 166 3.87 -4.80 4.95
C TRP A 166 2.63 -5.17 5.76
N PHE A 167 1.48 -5.00 5.15
CA PHE A 167 0.21 -5.57 5.57
C PHE A 167 -0.05 -6.80 4.72
N LEU A 168 0.23 -7.98 5.26
CA LEU A 168 -0.02 -9.25 4.58
C LEU A 168 -1.44 -9.69 4.90
N ASP A 169 -2.38 -9.09 4.16
CA ASP A 169 -3.81 -9.33 4.27
C ASP A 169 -4.33 -10.15 3.07
N GLY A 170 -5.62 -10.34 3.02
CA GLY A 170 -6.31 -11.09 1.99
C GLY A 170 -7.21 -12.16 2.58
N PHE A 171 -7.81 -12.96 1.71
CA PHE A 171 -8.68 -14.04 2.15
C PHE A 171 -7.90 -15.21 2.78
N ASP A 172 -8.62 -16.05 3.54
CA ASP A 172 -8.05 -17.23 4.19
C ASP A 172 -7.12 -18.00 3.22
N PRO A 173 -5.88 -18.31 3.61
CA PRO A 173 -4.93 -19.06 2.78
C PRO A 173 -5.43 -20.42 2.26
N LYS A 174 -6.52 -20.96 2.83
CA LYS A 174 -7.19 -22.16 2.33
C LYS A 174 -8.16 -21.85 1.18
N LYS A 175 -8.74 -20.64 1.18
CA LYS A 175 -9.71 -20.20 0.16
C LYS A 175 -9.02 -19.51 -1.02
N ASN A 176 -7.93 -18.80 -0.74
CA ASN A 176 -7.13 -18.11 -1.74
C ASN A 176 -5.62 -18.42 -1.55
N PRO A 177 -5.18 -19.66 -1.87
CA PRO A 177 -3.78 -20.05 -1.71
C PRO A 177 -2.83 -19.29 -2.65
N GLU A 178 -3.33 -18.72 -3.74
CA GLU A 178 -2.57 -18.06 -4.80
C GLU A 178 -1.85 -16.79 -4.29
N MET A 179 -2.45 -16.08 -3.32
CA MET A 179 -1.83 -14.92 -2.69
C MET A 179 -0.69 -15.24 -1.72
N TRP A 180 -0.49 -16.52 -1.39
CA TRP A 180 0.41 -16.98 -0.33
C TRP A 180 1.48 -17.95 -0.85
N THR A 181 1.89 -17.78 -2.11
CA THR A 181 2.96 -18.59 -2.72
C THR A 181 4.32 -18.17 -2.18
N GLU A 182 5.30 -19.07 -2.27
CA GLU A 182 6.68 -18.80 -1.86
C GLU A 182 7.28 -17.64 -2.66
N ASP A 183 6.98 -17.56 -3.97
CA ASP A 183 7.45 -16.48 -4.84
C ASP A 183 6.93 -15.10 -4.39
N ILE A 184 5.65 -15.00 -4.02
CA ILE A 184 5.08 -13.75 -3.48
C ILE A 184 5.76 -13.38 -2.17
N LEU A 185 5.93 -14.34 -1.24
CA LEU A 185 6.56 -14.08 0.05
C LEU A 185 8.06 -13.73 -0.09
N LYS A 186 8.74 -14.30 -1.09
CA LYS A 186 10.08 -13.90 -1.47
C LYS A 186 10.12 -12.48 -2.01
N ALA A 187 9.22 -12.13 -2.92
CA ALA A 187 9.14 -10.78 -3.47
C ALA A 187 8.84 -9.73 -2.39
N VAL A 188 7.97 -10.03 -1.42
CA VAL A 188 7.76 -9.18 -0.23
C VAL A 188 9.10 -8.91 0.47
N TYR A 189 9.93 -9.94 0.68
CA TYR A 189 11.25 -9.74 1.28
C TYR A 189 12.17 -8.88 0.41
N ASP A 190 12.23 -9.17 -0.88
CA ASP A 190 13.13 -8.47 -1.82
C ASP A 190 12.77 -6.98 -1.95
N LEU A 191 11.49 -6.64 -1.93
CA LEU A 191 10.97 -5.26 -1.98
C LEU A 191 11.04 -4.51 -0.66
N SER A 192 11.30 -5.20 0.44
CA SER A 192 11.36 -4.62 1.78
C SER A 192 12.61 -3.80 2.02
N SER A 193 12.50 -2.65 2.70
CA SER A 193 13.63 -1.87 3.21
C SER A 193 14.40 -2.64 4.30
N CYS A 194 15.57 -2.12 4.68
CA CYS A 194 16.45 -2.79 5.66
C CYS A 194 15.78 -3.00 7.02
N ASP A 195 15.05 -2.02 7.54
CA ASP A 195 14.37 -2.10 8.83
C ASP A 195 12.87 -2.30 8.69
N SER A 196 12.46 -2.98 7.62
CA SER A 196 11.05 -3.22 7.36
C SER A 196 10.43 -4.20 8.35
N SER A 197 9.12 -4.05 8.52
CA SER A 197 8.31 -4.98 9.28
C SER A 197 7.17 -5.53 8.43
N PHE A 198 6.60 -6.64 8.87
CA PHE A 198 5.32 -7.10 8.37
C PHE A 198 4.40 -7.55 9.49
N SER A 199 3.12 -7.50 9.24
CA SER A 199 2.11 -8.14 10.07
C SER A 199 1.05 -8.81 9.20
N SER A 200 0.53 -9.94 9.70
CA SER A 200 -0.51 -10.71 9.03
C SER A 200 -1.48 -11.30 10.04
N PHE A 201 -2.76 -11.37 9.66
CA PHE A 201 -3.82 -11.99 10.46
C PHE A 201 -3.66 -13.51 10.62
N THR A 202 -2.89 -14.14 9.74
CA THR A 202 -2.73 -15.61 9.73
C THR A 202 -1.47 -16.07 10.46
N SER A 203 -1.46 -17.32 10.92
CA SER A 203 -0.28 -17.98 11.49
C SER A 203 -0.02 -19.33 10.86
N VAL A 204 -0.48 -19.54 9.63
CA VAL A 204 -0.32 -20.79 8.86
C VAL A 204 1.15 -21.16 8.75
N GLY A 205 1.48 -22.41 9.09
CA GLY A 205 2.85 -22.88 9.24
C GLY A 205 3.70 -22.77 7.98
N ARG A 206 3.13 -23.03 6.79
CA ARG A 206 3.84 -22.88 5.50
C ARG A 206 4.26 -21.43 5.22
N ILE A 207 3.34 -20.48 5.47
CA ILE A 207 3.60 -19.05 5.27
C ILE A 207 4.70 -18.57 6.22
N ARG A 208 4.59 -18.94 7.50
CA ARG A 208 5.60 -18.60 8.50
C ARG A 208 6.98 -19.14 8.16
N ARG A 209 7.07 -20.39 7.68
CA ARG A 209 8.35 -21.00 7.27
C ARG A 209 8.93 -20.27 6.05
N ALA A 210 8.14 -20.02 5.02
CA ALA A 210 8.60 -19.32 3.83
C ALA A 210 9.14 -17.92 4.16
N LEU A 211 8.48 -17.15 5.04
CA LEU A 211 8.98 -15.85 5.50
C LEU A 211 10.31 -15.96 6.28
N LEU A 212 10.46 -16.99 7.14
CA LEU A 212 11.72 -17.28 7.84
C LEU A 212 12.84 -17.65 6.87
N GLU A 213 12.56 -18.53 5.90
CA GLU A 213 13.52 -18.99 4.89
C GLU A 213 13.99 -17.86 3.97
N ASN A 214 13.13 -16.86 3.73
CA ASN A 214 13.51 -15.65 3.00
C ASN A 214 14.33 -14.65 3.83
N GLY A 215 14.44 -14.83 5.16
CA GLY A 215 15.32 -14.02 5.99
C GLY A 215 14.62 -13.03 6.93
N PHE A 216 13.29 -13.07 7.04
CA PHE A 216 12.60 -12.34 8.10
C PHE A 216 12.78 -13.02 9.47
N GLU A 217 12.91 -12.23 10.51
CA GLU A 217 12.67 -12.70 11.87
C GLU A 217 11.17 -12.74 12.10
N VAL A 218 10.60 -13.92 12.36
CA VAL A 218 9.15 -14.11 12.45
C VAL A 218 8.74 -14.57 13.83
N SER A 219 7.82 -13.84 14.46
CA SER A 219 7.24 -14.14 15.76
C SER A 219 5.75 -14.47 15.65
N LYS A 220 5.32 -15.47 16.44
CA LYS A 220 3.90 -15.72 16.69
C LYS A 220 3.47 -14.88 17.89
N VAL A 221 2.38 -14.14 17.71
CA VAL A 221 1.76 -13.33 18.76
C VAL A 221 0.27 -13.69 18.89
N SER A 222 -0.39 -13.18 19.91
CA SER A 222 -1.83 -13.37 20.11
C SER A 222 -2.60 -12.89 18.88
N GLY A 223 -3.58 -13.67 18.46
CA GLY A 223 -4.48 -13.28 17.39
C GLY A 223 -5.58 -12.35 17.89
N PHE A 224 -6.30 -11.73 16.98
CA PHE A 224 -7.45 -10.89 17.27
C PHE A 224 -8.75 -11.71 17.36
N GLY A 225 -9.63 -11.36 18.26
CA GLY A 225 -10.94 -11.99 18.43
C GLY A 225 -10.85 -13.50 18.72
N THR A 226 -11.41 -14.31 17.83
CA THR A 226 -11.40 -15.78 17.96
C THR A 226 -10.13 -16.44 17.44
N LYS A 227 -9.27 -15.70 16.72
CA LYS A 227 -8.01 -16.23 16.19
C LYS A 227 -6.99 -16.40 17.31
N ARG A 228 -6.49 -17.62 17.51
CA ARG A 228 -5.52 -17.91 18.59
C ARG A 228 -4.18 -17.20 18.37
N HIS A 229 -3.72 -17.12 17.14
CA HIS A 229 -2.40 -16.58 16.80
C HIS A 229 -2.41 -15.86 15.45
N ARG A 230 -1.56 -14.88 15.34
CA ARG A 230 -1.13 -14.20 14.12
C ARG A 230 0.40 -14.13 14.06
N ILE A 231 0.97 -13.67 12.97
CA ILE A 231 2.41 -13.49 12.83
C ILE A 231 2.77 -12.04 12.57
N ILE A 232 3.89 -11.65 13.13
CA ILE A 232 4.60 -10.41 12.84
C ILE A 232 6.05 -10.75 12.52
N GLY A 233 6.74 -9.88 11.82
CA GLY A 233 8.16 -10.06 11.57
C GLY A 233 8.88 -8.78 11.19
N LYS A 234 10.20 -8.87 11.18
CA LYS A 234 11.12 -7.78 10.84
C LYS A 234 12.21 -8.29 9.92
N LYS A 235 12.69 -7.44 9.04
CA LYS A 235 13.86 -7.65 8.22
C LYS A 235 15.01 -6.88 8.85
N PHE A 236 16.00 -7.60 9.39
CA PHE A 236 17.24 -7.00 9.83
C PHE A 236 18.32 -7.28 8.79
N ILE A 237 18.88 -6.22 8.23
CA ILE A 237 20.11 -6.34 7.45
C ILE A 237 21.10 -5.37 8.11
N GLU A 238 22.13 -5.93 8.76
CA GLU A 238 23.28 -5.13 9.17
C GLU A 238 23.90 -4.47 7.93
N ASN A 239 23.89 -3.11 7.93
CA ASN A 239 24.71 -2.28 7.02
C ASN A 239 24.57 -2.53 5.50
N LYS A 240 23.38 -2.45 4.90
CA LYS A 240 23.32 -1.93 3.54
C LYS A 240 23.07 -0.43 3.58
N LYS A 241 24.05 0.36 3.08
CA LYS A 241 23.84 1.76 2.74
C LYS A 241 22.54 1.83 1.92
N SER A 242 21.56 2.59 2.37
CA SER A 242 20.38 2.92 1.59
C SER A 242 20.89 3.46 0.25
N ASN A 243 20.45 2.89 -0.86
CA ASN A 243 20.66 3.50 -2.17
C ASN A 243 19.69 4.71 -2.25
N GLU A 244 19.99 5.75 -1.50
CA GLU A 244 19.29 7.01 -1.68
C GLU A 244 19.52 7.48 -3.12
N ILE A 245 18.44 7.75 -3.84
CA ILE A 245 18.52 8.41 -5.13
C ILE A 245 19.05 9.80 -4.86
N LYS A 246 20.31 10.05 -5.23
CA LYS A 246 20.98 11.33 -5.01
C LYS A 246 20.88 12.24 -6.22
N LYS A 247 20.66 11.67 -7.39
CA LYS A 247 20.63 12.39 -8.65
C LYS A 247 19.63 11.78 -9.63
N ILE A 248 18.86 12.64 -10.30
CA ILE A 248 17.90 12.29 -11.35
C ILE A 248 18.24 13.09 -12.59
N ALA A 249 18.26 12.39 -13.74
CA ALA A 249 18.34 13.01 -15.06
C ALA A 249 16.94 13.03 -15.69
N ILE A 250 16.48 14.21 -16.11
CA ILE A 250 15.23 14.40 -16.82
C ILE A 250 15.57 14.64 -18.29
N LEU A 251 15.03 13.81 -19.19
CA LEU A 251 15.20 13.97 -20.63
C LEU A 251 13.98 14.69 -21.20
N GLY A 252 14.17 15.92 -21.65
CA GLY A 252 13.14 16.81 -22.16
C GLY A 252 12.78 17.93 -21.17
N ALA A 253 13.04 19.19 -21.56
CA ALA A 253 12.73 20.39 -20.81
C ALA A 253 11.36 21.00 -21.18
N GLY A 254 10.47 20.23 -21.77
CA GLY A 254 9.09 20.61 -22.03
C GLY A 254 8.28 20.75 -20.72
N LEU A 255 6.99 21.04 -20.86
CA LEU A 255 6.05 21.24 -19.72
C LEU A 255 6.12 20.12 -18.67
N SER A 256 6.17 18.86 -19.12
CA SER A 256 6.23 17.70 -18.21
C SER A 256 7.57 17.60 -17.48
N GLY A 257 8.69 17.78 -18.20
CA GLY A 257 10.02 17.69 -17.60
C GLY A 257 10.30 18.83 -16.63
N THR A 258 9.93 20.06 -16.98
CA THR A 258 10.09 21.22 -16.08
C THR A 258 9.19 21.14 -14.85
N ASN A 259 7.94 20.64 -15.00
CA ASN A 259 7.06 20.41 -13.87
C ASN A 259 7.60 19.31 -12.95
N LEU A 260 8.12 18.22 -13.49
CA LEU A 260 8.77 17.17 -12.70
C LEU A 260 9.98 17.73 -11.94
N ALA A 261 10.85 18.48 -12.61
CA ALA A 261 12.00 19.12 -11.96
C ALA A 261 11.59 20.07 -10.84
N PHE A 262 10.56 20.88 -11.06
CA PHE A 262 10.02 21.79 -10.05
C PHE A 262 9.52 21.03 -8.81
N ASN A 263 8.78 19.93 -9.00
CA ASN A 263 8.29 19.11 -7.90
C ASN A 263 9.43 18.39 -7.13
N LEU A 264 10.54 18.08 -7.82
CA LEU A 264 11.72 17.46 -7.20
C LEU A 264 12.66 18.48 -6.54
N ALA A 265 12.57 19.77 -6.88
CA ALA A 265 13.47 20.81 -6.38
C ALA A 265 13.43 20.97 -4.84
N ASN A 266 12.36 20.55 -4.18
CA ASN A 266 12.24 20.58 -2.72
C ASN A 266 12.67 19.27 -2.05
N SER A 267 13.15 18.29 -2.82
CA SER A 267 13.75 17.07 -2.31
C SER A 267 15.28 17.22 -2.23
N ASN A 268 15.94 16.43 -1.39
CA ASN A 268 17.41 16.40 -1.32
C ASN A 268 18.03 15.62 -2.51
N ILE A 269 17.43 15.76 -3.70
CA ILE A 269 17.82 15.06 -4.91
C ILE A 269 18.35 16.10 -5.90
N GLU A 270 19.57 15.88 -6.40
CA GLU A 270 20.11 16.67 -7.49
C GLU A 270 19.37 16.32 -8.80
N VAL A 271 18.87 17.33 -9.52
CA VAL A 271 18.09 17.14 -10.74
C VAL A 271 18.82 17.81 -11.92
N ASP A 272 19.24 17.02 -12.88
CA ASP A 272 19.73 17.50 -14.18
C ASP A 272 18.64 17.41 -15.23
N ILE A 273 18.41 18.47 -15.99
CA ILE A 273 17.50 18.46 -17.14
C ILE A 273 18.32 18.54 -18.42
N TYR A 274 18.06 17.60 -19.32
CA TYR A 274 18.68 17.54 -20.64
C TYR A 274 17.62 17.77 -21.70
N ASP A 275 17.88 18.68 -22.65
CA ASP A 275 17.03 18.90 -23.83
C ASP A 275 17.85 18.90 -25.11
N ALA A 276 17.22 18.54 -26.21
CA ALA A 276 17.86 18.58 -27.54
C ALA A 276 17.91 20.02 -28.11
N LEU A 277 17.17 20.97 -27.50
CA LEU A 277 17.13 22.35 -27.93
C LEU A 277 17.96 23.23 -26.99
N ASP A 278 18.85 24.03 -27.53
CA ASP A 278 19.69 24.99 -26.79
C ASP A 278 18.86 26.18 -26.21
N ASP A 279 17.61 26.34 -26.64
CA ASP A 279 16.73 27.43 -26.20
C ASP A 279 15.37 26.88 -25.74
N LEU A 280 15.14 26.90 -24.44
CA LEU A 280 13.90 26.46 -23.77
C LEU A 280 12.62 27.16 -24.28
N LYS A 281 12.75 28.32 -24.93
CA LYS A 281 11.62 29.09 -25.47
C LYS A 281 11.05 28.52 -26.78
N LYS A 282 11.72 27.56 -27.41
CA LYS A 282 11.31 27.02 -28.72
C LYS A 282 10.56 25.68 -28.63
N GLY A 283 10.44 25.09 -27.45
CA GLY A 283 9.91 23.74 -27.24
C GLY A 283 8.42 23.68 -26.86
N SER A 284 7.69 24.77 -26.85
CA SER A 284 6.26 24.78 -26.45
C SER A 284 5.37 25.07 -27.66
N SER A 285 4.91 24.04 -28.30
CA SER A 285 3.72 24.11 -29.17
C SER A 285 2.84 22.91 -28.90
#